data_6578c4805d7e52f289e98d441271bce2
#
_entry.id   6578c4805d7e52f289e98d441271bce2
#
_cell.length_a   1.000
_cell.length_b   1.000
_cell.length_c   1.000
_cell.angle_alpha   90.00
_cell.angle_beta   90.00
_cell.angle_gamma   90.00
#
_symmetry.space_group_name_H-M   'P 1'
#
loop_
_entity.id
_entity.type
_entity.pdbx_description
1 polymer ?
#
loop_
_entity_poly.entity_id
_entity_poly.type
_entity_poly.pdbx_seq_one_letter_code
_entity_poly.pdbx_strand_id
1 'polypeptide(L)'
;GISPISSDLLLAYGLQGRVFRSANQGDSWSQVQTGVTSGINDAVRLESGRIVAVGNAGVVLSAHDSSLNFIPETREDRQSIVALQPLPGGGAVTVGEGGVKVLPAGK
;
A
#
# COMPACT_ATOMS: atom_id res chain seq x y z
N GLY A 1 0.74 -0.42 -10.88
CA GLY A 1 0.06 -1.70 -10.73
C GLY A 1 -1.39 -1.57 -10.33
N ILE A 2 -2.02 -2.71 -10.25
CA ILE A 2 -3.40 -2.83 -9.80
C ILE A 2 -3.46 -3.99 -8.82
N SER A 3 -4.13 -3.78 -7.69
CA SER A 3 -4.30 -4.83 -6.68
C SER A 3 -5.76 -4.93 -6.25
N PRO A 4 -6.32 -6.13 -6.23
CA PRO A 4 -7.62 -6.33 -5.57
C PRO A 4 -7.40 -6.30 -4.06
N ILE A 5 -8.11 -5.40 -3.39
CA ILE A 5 -7.99 -5.25 -1.94
C ILE A 5 -9.07 -6.07 -1.24
N SER A 6 -10.26 -6.07 -1.80
CA SER A 6 -11.38 -6.90 -1.34
C SER A 6 -12.26 -7.23 -2.55
N SER A 7 -13.35 -7.93 -2.32
CA SER A 7 -14.28 -8.28 -3.40
C SER A 7 -14.87 -7.05 -4.09
N ASP A 8 -14.91 -5.90 -3.41
CA ASP A 8 -15.52 -4.67 -3.94
C ASP A 8 -14.53 -3.51 -4.03
N LEU A 9 -13.24 -3.71 -3.83
CA LEU A 9 -12.29 -2.60 -3.83
C LEU A 9 -11.04 -2.96 -4.61
N LEU A 10 -10.77 -2.19 -5.67
CA LEU A 10 -9.51 -2.26 -6.42
C LEU A 10 -8.73 -0.98 -6.17
N LEU A 11 -7.41 -1.10 -6.11
CA LEU A 11 -6.51 0.04 -6.13
C LEU A 11 -5.63 -0.03 -7.36
N ALA A 12 -5.49 1.11 -8.04
CA ALA A 12 -4.49 1.30 -9.08
C ALA A 12 -3.49 2.33 -8.58
N TYR A 13 -2.22 2.08 -8.81
CA TYR A 13 -1.16 2.93 -8.26
C TYR A 13 0.04 2.98 -9.19
N GLY A 14 0.84 4.00 -9.04
CA GLY A 14 1.98 4.17 -9.94
C GLY A 14 2.83 5.37 -9.57
N LEU A 15 3.27 6.10 -10.58
CA LEU A 15 4.22 7.19 -10.44
C LEU A 15 3.65 8.35 -9.62
N GLN A 16 4.55 9.09 -8.97
CA GLN A 16 4.25 10.35 -8.29
C GLN A 16 3.24 10.21 -7.14
N GLY A 17 3.21 9.05 -6.51
CA GLY A 17 2.33 8.82 -5.35
C GLY A 17 0.86 8.75 -5.70
N ARG A 18 0.52 8.57 -6.96
CA ARG A 18 -0.87 8.53 -7.39
C ARG A 18 -1.51 7.19 -7.09
N VAL A 19 -2.65 7.24 -6.41
CA VAL A 19 -3.46 6.07 -6.09
C VAL A 19 -4.89 6.36 -6.48
N PHE A 20 -5.52 5.43 -7.15
CA PHE A 20 -6.93 5.50 -7.55
C PHE A 20 -7.68 4.31 -6.99
N ARG A 21 -8.92 4.52 -6.64
CA ARG A 21 -9.78 3.45 -6.13
C ARG A 21 -10.98 3.22 -7.05
N SER A 22 -11.39 1.97 -7.15
CA SER A 22 -12.66 1.61 -7.78
C SER A 22 -13.46 0.74 -6.83
N ALA A 23 -14.71 1.08 -6.62
CA ALA A 23 -15.65 0.31 -5.80
C ALA A 23 -16.67 -0.44 -6.66
N ASN A 24 -16.47 -0.47 -7.97
CA ASN A 24 -17.39 -1.10 -8.93
C ASN A 24 -16.65 -1.89 -9.99
N GLN A 25 -15.61 -2.60 -9.59
CA GLN A 25 -14.85 -3.52 -10.42
C GLN A 25 -14.17 -2.87 -11.63
N GLY A 26 -13.72 -1.63 -11.44
CA GLY A 26 -12.97 -0.94 -12.47
C GLY A 26 -13.80 -0.10 -13.41
N ASP A 27 -15.11 -0.04 -13.18
CA ASP A 27 -16.02 0.71 -14.04
C ASP A 27 -15.81 2.21 -13.90
N SER A 28 -15.57 2.67 -12.69
CA SER A 28 -15.20 4.07 -12.44
C SER A 28 -14.14 4.14 -11.35
N TRP A 29 -13.36 5.24 -11.36
CA TRP A 29 -12.21 5.42 -10.50
C TRP A 29 -12.22 6.82 -9.88
N SER A 30 -11.80 6.91 -8.64
CA SER A 30 -11.57 8.20 -8.00
C SER A 30 -10.17 8.24 -7.39
N GLN A 31 -9.55 9.42 -7.38
CA GLN A 31 -8.21 9.58 -6.85
C GLN A 31 -8.23 9.61 -5.33
N VAL A 32 -7.25 8.91 -4.74
CA VAL A 32 -7.07 8.88 -3.29
C VAL A 32 -5.89 9.79 -2.94
N GLN A 33 -6.05 10.65 -1.94
CA GLN A 33 -4.97 11.50 -1.47
C GLN A 33 -4.00 10.67 -0.64
N THR A 34 -2.72 10.71 -1.01
CA THR A 34 -1.69 9.93 -0.32
C THR A 34 -0.74 10.80 0.52
N GLY A 35 -0.62 12.07 0.16
CA GLY A 35 0.31 12.96 0.83
C GLY A 35 1.77 12.77 0.44
N VAL A 36 2.06 11.90 -0.53
CA VAL A 36 3.42 11.62 -0.97
C VAL A 36 3.54 11.77 -2.48
N THR A 37 4.78 11.94 -2.95
CA THR A 37 5.08 12.06 -4.38
C THR A 37 5.92 10.91 -4.91
N SER A 38 6.37 10.02 -4.03
CA SER A 38 7.12 8.82 -4.43
C SER A 38 6.21 7.83 -5.14
N GLY A 39 6.72 7.15 -6.15
CA GLY A 39 5.96 6.13 -6.84
C GLY A 39 5.55 5.00 -5.92
N ILE A 40 4.36 4.49 -6.11
CA ILE A 40 3.81 3.38 -5.34
C ILE A 40 3.98 2.11 -6.17
N ASN A 41 4.53 1.07 -5.55
CA ASN A 41 4.90 -0.17 -6.25
C ASN A 41 3.98 -1.34 -5.97
N ASP A 42 3.35 -1.37 -4.78
CA ASP A 42 2.48 -2.49 -4.41
C ASP A 42 1.52 -2.06 -3.30
N ALA A 43 0.40 -2.75 -3.20
CA ALA A 43 -0.60 -2.50 -2.17
C ALA A 43 -1.33 -3.80 -1.82
N VAL A 44 -1.59 -4.02 -0.53
CA VAL A 44 -2.29 -5.22 -0.07
C VAL A 44 -3.19 -4.87 1.12
N ARG A 45 -4.13 -5.77 1.40
CA ARG A 45 -4.90 -5.75 2.63
C ARG A 45 -4.33 -6.79 3.58
N LEU A 46 -3.99 -6.39 4.80
CA LEU A 46 -3.50 -7.30 5.82
C LEU A 46 -4.67 -8.05 6.47
N GLU A 47 -4.36 -9.13 7.19
CA GLU A 47 -5.38 -9.91 7.88
C GLU A 47 -6.22 -9.07 8.85
N SER A 48 -5.61 -8.05 9.44
CA SER A 48 -6.32 -7.15 10.36
C SER A 48 -7.35 -6.26 9.66
N GLY A 49 -7.34 -6.21 8.34
CA GLY A 49 -8.15 -5.27 7.55
C GLY A 49 -7.44 -3.99 7.20
N ARG A 50 -6.26 -3.76 7.76
CA ARG A 50 -5.43 -2.60 7.44
C ARG A 50 -4.94 -2.71 6.00
N ILE A 51 -4.98 -1.61 5.28
CA ILE A 51 -4.53 -1.56 3.89
C ILE A 51 -3.18 -0.84 3.85
N VAL A 52 -2.19 -1.45 3.22
CA VAL A 52 -0.83 -0.93 3.17
C VAL A 52 -0.38 -0.84 1.72
N ALA A 53 0.21 0.31 1.37
CA ALA A 53 0.85 0.51 0.06
C ALA A 53 2.30 0.92 0.30
N VAL A 54 3.19 0.43 -0.53
CA VAL A 54 4.62 0.68 -0.39
C VAL A 54 5.19 1.20 -1.69
N GLY A 55 6.30 1.91 -1.59
CA GLY A 55 6.87 2.51 -2.80
C GLY A 55 8.32 2.92 -2.67
N ASN A 56 8.71 3.78 -3.58
CA ASN A 56 10.07 4.29 -3.69
C ASN A 56 10.42 5.17 -2.50
N ALA A 57 11.71 5.33 -2.25
CA ALA A 57 12.24 6.17 -1.16
C ALA A 57 11.74 5.74 0.22
N GLY A 58 11.39 4.46 0.39
CA GLY A 58 11.00 3.91 1.67
C GLY A 58 9.59 4.28 2.11
N VAL A 59 8.75 4.76 1.21
CA VAL A 59 7.38 5.17 1.55
C VAL A 59 6.52 3.98 1.93
N VAL A 60 5.81 4.10 3.05
CA VAL A 60 4.78 3.16 3.50
C VAL A 60 3.53 3.97 3.81
N LEU A 61 2.45 3.65 3.13
CA LEU A 61 1.13 4.25 3.38
C LEU A 61 0.28 3.22 4.10
N SER A 62 -0.41 3.62 5.15
CA SER A 62 -1.33 2.68 5.81
C SER A 62 -2.67 3.35 6.11
N ALA A 63 -3.73 2.57 5.95
CA ALA A 63 -5.09 2.98 6.25
C ALA A 63 -5.77 1.88 7.04
N HIS A 64 -6.60 2.26 8.02
CA HIS A 64 -7.27 1.28 8.88
C HIS A 64 -8.39 0.53 8.16
N ASP A 65 -9.00 1.16 7.17
CA ASP A 65 -10.18 0.59 6.51
C ASP A 65 -10.30 1.10 5.07
N SER A 66 -11.39 0.72 4.42
CA SER A 66 -11.65 1.04 3.01
C SER A 66 -11.95 2.51 2.74
N SER A 67 -11.99 3.36 3.76
CA SER A 67 -12.05 4.81 3.53
C SER A 67 -10.76 5.34 2.93
N LEU A 68 -9.67 4.57 3.06
CA LEU A 68 -8.36 4.89 2.49
C LEU A 68 -7.79 6.24 2.94
N ASN A 69 -8.00 6.55 4.22
CA ASN A 69 -7.34 7.70 4.84
C ASN A 69 -5.91 7.30 5.18
N PHE A 70 -5.03 7.39 4.20
CA PHE A 70 -3.66 6.94 4.35
C PHE A 70 -2.85 7.83 5.25
N ILE A 71 -2.07 7.20 6.13
CA ILE A 71 -1.07 7.87 6.96
C ILE A 71 0.29 7.51 6.37
N PRO A 72 1.04 8.48 5.84
CA PRO A 72 2.33 8.19 5.23
C PRO A 72 3.43 8.08 6.28
N GLU A 73 4.33 7.12 6.06
CA GLU A 73 5.56 6.98 6.82
C GLU A 73 6.69 6.77 5.83
N THR A 74 7.91 7.12 6.24
CA THR A 74 9.09 6.89 5.42
C THR A 74 10.10 6.12 6.26
N ARG A 75 10.58 4.99 5.74
CA ARG A 75 11.64 4.23 6.42
C ARG A 75 12.91 5.07 6.51
N GLU A 76 13.64 4.92 7.61
CA GLU A 76 14.87 5.67 7.86
C GLU A 76 15.91 5.49 6.76
N ASP A 77 16.04 4.27 6.24
CA ASP A 77 17.02 3.96 5.19
C ASP A 77 16.60 4.50 3.82
N ARG A 78 15.35 4.93 3.67
CA ARG A 78 14.78 5.47 2.43
C ARG A 78 14.97 4.57 1.22
N GLN A 79 15.13 3.28 1.46
CA GLN A 79 15.28 2.31 0.39
C GLN A 79 13.93 1.91 -0.19
N SER A 80 13.86 1.85 -1.51
CA SER A 80 12.61 1.53 -2.20
C SER A 80 12.11 0.14 -1.84
N ILE A 81 10.80 0.03 -1.67
CA ILE A 81 10.12 -1.22 -1.41
C ILE A 81 9.35 -1.57 -2.68
N VAL A 82 9.60 -2.77 -3.19
CA VAL A 82 9.07 -3.19 -4.50
C VAL A 82 7.79 -3.98 -4.38
N ALA A 83 7.68 -4.79 -3.35
CA ALA A 83 6.52 -5.66 -3.16
C ALA A 83 6.31 -5.97 -1.70
N LEU A 84 5.09 -6.36 -1.35
CA LEU A 84 4.79 -6.84 -0.01
C LEU A 84 3.73 -7.92 -0.09
N GLN A 85 3.74 -8.79 0.92
CA GLN A 85 2.83 -9.93 1.00
C GLN A 85 2.31 -10.04 2.42
N PRO A 86 0.98 -10.15 2.62
CA PRO A 86 0.44 -10.33 3.96
C PRO A 86 0.94 -11.63 4.60
N LEU A 87 1.13 -11.57 5.91
CA LEU A 87 1.47 -12.73 6.71
C LEU A 87 0.31 -13.13 7.61
N PRO A 88 0.16 -14.42 7.94
CA PRO A 88 -0.76 -14.82 9.00
C PRO A 88 -0.45 -14.06 10.27
N GLY A 89 -1.47 -13.57 10.95
CA GLY A 89 -1.29 -12.79 12.17
C GLY A 89 -1.29 -11.27 11.97
N GLY A 90 -1.39 -10.78 10.73
CA GLY A 90 -1.69 -9.38 10.47
C GLY A 90 -0.53 -8.52 9.98
N GLY A 91 0.70 -9.01 10.01
CA GLY A 91 1.84 -8.29 9.46
C GLY A 91 2.05 -8.57 7.97
N ALA A 92 3.21 -8.16 7.46
CA ALA A 92 3.57 -8.39 6.06
C ALA A 92 5.07 -8.59 5.93
N VAL A 93 5.49 -9.22 4.85
CA VAL A 93 6.89 -9.26 4.45
C VAL A 93 7.06 -8.32 3.26
N THR A 94 8.13 -7.54 3.26
CA THR A 94 8.44 -6.59 2.19
C THR A 94 9.74 -6.99 1.52
N VAL A 95 9.84 -6.67 0.23
CA VAL A 95 11.03 -6.92 -0.58
C VAL A 95 11.39 -5.63 -1.31
N GLY A 96 12.65 -5.30 -1.34
CA GLY A 96 13.11 -4.11 -2.04
C GLY A 96 14.62 -3.96 -1.98
N GLU A 97 15.11 -2.74 -2.15
CA GLU A 97 16.54 -2.44 -2.15
C GLU A 97 17.24 -2.88 -0.86
N GLY A 98 16.54 -2.82 0.26
CA GLY A 98 17.08 -3.24 1.56
C GLY A 98 16.98 -4.73 1.81
N GLY A 99 16.57 -5.53 0.82
CA GLY A 99 16.38 -6.97 0.97
C GLY A 99 14.98 -7.29 1.48
N VAL A 100 14.91 -8.35 2.27
CA VAL A 100 13.64 -8.84 2.82
C VAL A 100 13.48 -8.34 4.25
N LYS A 101 12.34 -7.73 4.55
CA LYS A 101 12.06 -7.21 5.89
C LYS A 101 10.64 -7.53 6.30
N VAL A 102 10.39 -7.53 7.59
CA VAL A 102 9.06 -7.76 8.14
C VAL A 102 8.45 -6.42 8.55
N LEU A 103 7.22 -6.19 8.11
CA LEU A 103 6.40 -5.08 8.58
C LEU A 103 5.51 -5.65 9.68
N PRO A 104 5.61 -5.16 10.93
CA PRO A 104 4.80 -5.68 12.02
C PRO A 104 3.31 -5.47 11.77
N ALA A 105 2.48 -6.27 12.44
CA ALA A 105 1.03 -6.20 12.30
C ALA A 105 0.49 -4.79 12.58
N GLY A 106 1.14 -4.07 13.45
CA GLY A 106 0.69 -2.75 13.84
C GLY A 106 -0.55 -2.80 14.71
N LYS A 107 -1.14 -1.66 14.93
CA LYS A 107 -2.26 -1.53 15.88
C LYS A 107 -3.54 -1.20 15.18
#